data_005e5b590b2fbfd27b8aedef1251a3a5
#
_entry.id   005e5b590b2fbfd27b8aedef1251a3a5
#
_cell.length_a   1.000
_cell.length_b   1.000
_cell.length_c   1.000
_cell.angle_alpha   90.00
_cell.angle_beta   90.00
_cell.angle_gamma   90.00
#
_symmetry.space_group_name_H-M   'P 1'
#
loop_
_entity.id
_entity.type
_entity.pdbx_description
1 polymer ?
#
loop_
_entity_poly.entity_id
_entity_poly.type
_entity_poly.pdbx_seq_one_letter_code
_entity_poly.pdbx_strand_id
1 'polypeptide(L)'
;GQLISISSGYVLWIQQFVTGELTRIAVPLFFVISGYLFFQNFSKPLILFFQKKIQKRIYTLLIPYLFWSIFGIVSVYVMQHILPAFFSSSKDLIANYDMKEILYAIFIQPVGTYQLWFLRDLFILVIFSPVIYWGIKYVRIFFLLGLFFLWINGIQYFVSIESIFFFTVGAYIALRYKDCLEAKHLCPFAYCLLACVWVVYCG
;
A
#
# COMPACT_ATOMS: atom_id res chain seq x y z
N GLY A 1 39.88 5.68 -17.81
CA GLY A 1 38.64 6.50 -17.77
C GLY A 1 37.39 5.75 -18.22
N GLN A 2 37.52 4.81 -19.16
CA GLN A 2 36.32 4.11 -19.71
C GLN A 2 35.74 3.05 -18.78
N LEU A 3 36.53 2.36 -17.99
CA LEU A 3 36.07 1.32 -17.06
C LEU A 3 35.19 1.90 -15.90
N ILE A 4 35.50 3.11 -15.45
CA ILE A 4 34.74 3.79 -14.40
C ILE A 4 33.36 4.25 -14.93
N SER A 5 33.29 4.69 -16.19
CA SER A 5 32.03 5.10 -16.81
C SER A 5 31.08 3.92 -17.06
N ILE A 6 31.61 2.75 -17.43
CA ILE A 6 30.84 1.54 -17.65
C ILE A 6 30.28 1.01 -16.32
N SER A 7 31.10 0.97 -15.28
CA SER A 7 30.66 0.53 -13.95
C SER A 7 29.58 1.44 -13.37
N SER A 8 29.65 2.76 -13.57
CA SER A 8 28.63 3.70 -13.14
C SER A 8 27.31 3.52 -13.90
N GLY A 9 27.38 3.19 -15.20
CA GLY A 9 26.18 2.92 -16.00
C GLY A 9 25.40 1.68 -15.51
N TYR A 10 26.08 0.56 -15.25
CA TYR A 10 25.45 -0.64 -14.70
C TYR A 10 24.87 -0.40 -13.29
N VAL A 11 25.58 0.30 -12.42
CA VAL A 11 25.12 0.62 -11.07
C VAL A 11 23.87 1.49 -11.12
N LEU A 12 23.84 2.51 -11.97
CA LEU A 12 22.66 3.37 -12.16
C LEU A 12 21.49 2.59 -12.73
N TRP A 13 21.73 1.68 -13.69
CA TRP A 13 20.67 0.84 -14.26
C TRP A 13 20.08 -0.13 -13.22
N ILE A 14 20.94 -0.82 -12.46
CA ILE A 14 20.49 -1.69 -11.36
C ILE A 14 19.74 -0.91 -10.30
N GLN A 15 20.23 0.27 -9.94
CA GLN A 15 19.56 1.14 -8.98
C GLN A 15 18.18 1.58 -9.48
N GLN A 16 18.05 2.03 -10.72
CA GLN A 16 16.79 2.39 -11.34
C GLN A 16 15.83 1.21 -11.42
N PHE A 17 16.33 0.02 -11.81
CA PHE A 17 15.51 -1.18 -11.90
C PHE A 17 15.00 -1.62 -10.50
N VAL A 18 15.87 -1.66 -9.50
CA VAL A 18 15.51 -2.12 -8.16
C VAL A 18 14.64 -1.11 -7.42
N THR A 19 14.97 0.18 -7.48
CA THR A 19 14.23 1.22 -6.74
C THR A 19 12.98 1.72 -7.50
N GLY A 20 13.00 1.69 -8.83
CA GLY A 20 11.89 2.13 -9.65
C GLY A 20 10.90 1.00 -9.96
N GLU A 21 11.31 0.06 -10.79
CA GLU A 21 10.41 -0.93 -11.38
C GLU A 21 9.95 -2.00 -10.37
N LEU A 22 10.89 -2.52 -9.56
CA LEU A 22 10.55 -3.60 -8.61
C LEU A 22 9.59 -3.10 -7.52
N THR A 23 9.80 -1.89 -7.02
CA THR A 23 8.96 -1.29 -5.98
C THR A 23 7.57 -0.98 -6.51
N ARG A 24 7.44 -0.54 -7.76
CA ARG A 24 6.15 -0.27 -8.41
C ARG A 24 5.28 -1.50 -8.53
N ILE A 25 5.87 -2.67 -8.76
CA ILE A 25 5.13 -3.95 -8.87
C ILE A 25 4.83 -4.54 -7.48
N ALA A 26 5.74 -4.38 -6.53
CA ALA A 26 5.62 -4.98 -5.20
C ALA A 26 4.41 -4.46 -4.41
N VAL A 27 4.13 -3.16 -4.48
CA VAL A 27 3.03 -2.53 -3.74
C VAL A 27 1.65 -3.01 -4.22
N PRO A 28 1.32 -2.98 -5.52
CA PRO A 28 0.09 -3.56 -6.04
C PRO A 28 -0.10 -5.03 -5.67
N LEU A 29 0.96 -5.84 -5.82
CA LEU A 29 0.92 -7.26 -5.47
C LEU A 29 0.63 -7.46 -3.98
N PHE A 30 1.23 -6.65 -3.12
CA PHE A 30 0.98 -6.67 -1.69
C PHE A 30 -0.51 -6.41 -1.36
N PHE A 31 -1.15 -5.44 -2.03
CA PHE A 31 -2.58 -5.17 -1.84
C PHE A 31 -3.46 -6.31 -2.34
N VAL A 32 -3.14 -6.94 -3.47
CA VAL A 32 -3.87 -8.13 -3.97
C VAL A 32 -3.78 -9.27 -2.96
N ILE A 33 -2.58 -9.61 -2.50
CA ILE A 33 -2.36 -10.67 -1.52
C ILE A 33 -3.09 -10.36 -0.21
N SER A 34 -3.02 -9.12 0.26
CA SER A 34 -3.69 -8.69 1.49
C SER A 34 -5.22 -8.80 1.40
N GLY A 35 -5.81 -8.39 0.26
CA GLY A 35 -7.23 -8.54 -0.01
C GLY A 35 -7.65 -10.01 -0.09
N TYR A 36 -6.87 -10.84 -0.80
CA TYR A 36 -7.10 -12.28 -0.88
C TYR A 36 -7.07 -12.95 0.50
N LEU A 37 -6.00 -12.76 1.29
CA LEU A 37 -5.85 -13.34 2.61
C LEU A 37 -6.90 -12.85 3.62
N PHE A 38 -7.39 -11.61 3.43
CA PHE A 38 -8.45 -11.09 4.28
C PHE A 38 -9.75 -11.88 4.08
N PHE A 39 -10.14 -12.16 2.82
CA PHE A 39 -11.39 -12.83 2.45
C PHE A 39 -11.27 -14.35 2.26
N GLN A 40 -10.07 -14.93 2.30
CA GLN A 40 -9.81 -16.35 2.01
C GLN A 40 -10.69 -17.33 2.82
N ASN A 41 -10.92 -17.07 4.11
CA ASN A 41 -11.74 -17.93 4.97
C ASN A 41 -13.06 -17.23 5.31
N PHE A 42 -13.72 -16.71 4.27
CA PHE A 42 -14.99 -16.04 4.45
C PHE A 42 -16.05 -17.01 4.98
N SER A 43 -16.69 -16.67 6.12
CA SER A 43 -17.71 -17.47 6.79
C SER A 43 -18.87 -16.59 7.25
N LYS A 44 -20.06 -17.18 7.33
CA LYS A 44 -21.22 -16.55 7.96
C LYS A 44 -21.24 -16.93 9.46
N PRO A 45 -21.73 -16.05 10.37
CA PRO A 45 -22.37 -14.76 10.08
C PRO A 45 -21.35 -13.64 9.81
N LEU A 46 -21.71 -12.75 8.88
CA LEU A 46 -20.90 -11.65 8.36
C LEU A 46 -20.30 -10.76 9.45
N ILE A 47 -21.13 -10.34 10.41
CA ILE A 47 -20.74 -9.41 11.47
C ILE A 47 -19.58 -9.97 12.29
N LEU A 48 -19.68 -11.23 12.72
CA LEU A 48 -18.64 -11.89 13.52
C LEU A 48 -17.34 -12.09 12.72
N PHE A 49 -17.47 -12.40 11.42
CA PHE A 49 -16.32 -12.51 10.52
C PHE A 49 -15.55 -11.20 10.45
N PHE A 50 -16.24 -10.10 10.12
CA PHE A 50 -15.61 -8.80 9.99
C PHE A 50 -15.03 -8.30 11.32
N GLN A 51 -15.78 -8.41 12.41
CA GLN A 51 -15.28 -8.01 13.74
C GLN A 51 -13.97 -8.72 14.10
N LYS A 52 -13.92 -10.05 14.02
CA LYS A 52 -12.71 -10.82 14.34
C LYS A 52 -11.54 -10.49 13.43
N LYS A 53 -11.79 -10.39 12.12
CA LYS A 53 -10.74 -10.12 11.12
C LYS A 53 -10.22 -8.69 11.24
N ILE A 54 -11.10 -7.69 11.39
CA ILE A 54 -10.72 -6.28 11.54
C ILE A 54 -9.94 -6.10 12.84
N GLN A 55 -10.44 -6.61 13.96
CA GLN A 55 -9.76 -6.50 15.24
C GLN A 55 -8.35 -7.10 15.19
N LYS A 56 -8.19 -8.31 14.64
CA LYS A 56 -6.88 -8.93 14.49
C LYS A 56 -5.94 -8.10 13.61
N ARG A 57 -6.46 -7.54 12.51
CA ARG A 57 -5.66 -6.74 11.57
C ARG A 57 -5.31 -5.36 12.14
N ILE A 58 -6.20 -4.75 12.92
CA ILE A 58 -5.90 -3.49 13.62
C ILE A 58 -4.63 -3.66 14.46
N TYR A 59 -4.56 -4.67 15.32
CA TYR A 59 -3.37 -4.88 16.13
C TYR A 59 -2.11 -5.16 15.31
N THR A 60 -2.21 -5.98 14.27
CA THR A 60 -1.03 -6.35 13.45
C THR A 60 -0.55 -5.25 12.51
N LEU A 61 -1.39 -4.30 12.14
CA LEU A 61 -1.03 -3.20 11.23
C LEU A 61 -0.79 -1.89 11.98
N LEU A 62 -1.63 -1.57 12.97
CA LEU A 62 -1.57 -0.29 13.67
C LEU A 62 -0.34 -0.20 14.59
N ILE A 63 0.01 -1.30 15.28
CA ILE A 63 1.17 -1.29 16.18
C ILE A 63 2.47 -0.99 15.42
N PRO A 64 2.85 -1.73 14.35
CA PRO A 64 4.05 -1.41 13.60
C PRO A 64 3.96 -0.04 12.91
N TYR A 65 2.79 0.36 12.44
CA TYR A 65 2.59 1.68 11.86
C TYR A 65 2.92 2.79 12.87
N LEU A 66 2.33 2.76 14.07
CA LEU A 66 2.59 3.75 15.11
C LEU A 66 4.05 3.74 15.57
N PHE A 67 4.62 2.54 15.74
CA PHE A 67 6.04 2.41 16.12
C PHE A 67 6.95 3.12 15.11
N TRP A 68 6.80 2.84 13.81
CA TRP A 68 7.63 3.44 12.77
C TRP A 68 7.33 4.93 12.55
N SER A 69 6.07 5.38 12.71
CA SER A 69 5.72 6.79 12.63
C SER A 69 6.37 7.61 13.76
N ILE A 70 6.29 7.11 14.99
CA ILE A 70 6.92 7.78 16.15
C ILE A 70 8.43 7.73 16.00
N PHE A 71 9.00 6.59 15.62
CA PHE A 71 10.44 6.45 15.38
C PHE A 71 10.93 7.43 14.31
N GLY A 72 10.18 7.62 13.22
CA GLY A 72 10.48 8.59 12.17
C GLY A 72 10.54 10.02 12.70
N ILE A 73 9.52 10.45 13.45
CA ILE A 73 9.48 11.80 14.07
C ILE A 73 10.66 12.00 15.02
N VAL A 74 10.91 11.03 15.90
CA VAL A 74 12.04 11.11 16.85
C VAL A 74 13.37 11.16 16.10
N SER A 75 13.55 10.35 15.07
CA SER A 75 14.78 10.34 14.27
C SER A 75 15.03 11.68 13.60
N VAL A 76 14.01 12.28 12.98
CA VAL A 76 14.15 13.61 12.34
C VAL A 76 14.39 14.70 13.39
N TYR A 77 13.71 14.66 14.54
CA TYR A 77 13.95 15.59 15.64
C TYR A 77 15.39 15.53 16.13
N VAL A 78 15.93 14.33 16.35
CA VAL A 78 17.33 14.12 16.77
C VAL A 78 18.30 14.62 15.69
N MET A 79 18.03 14.33 14.41
CA MET A 79 18.86 14.82 13.31
C MET A 79 18.86 16.36 13.22
N GLN A 80 17.73 17.02 13.43
CA GLN A 80 17.63 18.47 13.46
C GLN A 80 18.49 19.09 14.59
N HIS A 81 18.63 18.38 15.73
CA HIS A 81 19.46 18.82 16.85
C HIS A 81 20.97 18.59 16.64
N ILE A 82 21.32 17.45 16.00
CA ILE A 82 22.74 17.09 15.79
C ILE A 82 23.33 17.83 14.59
N LEU A 83 22.54 18.05 13.54
CA LEU A 83 22.97 18.63 12.27
C LEU A 83 22.12 19.84 11.87
N PRO A 84 22.06 20.91 12.69
CA PRO A 84 21.19 22.06 12.43
C PRO A 84 21.53 22.77 11.11
N ALA A 85 22.78 22.71 10.65
CA ALA A 85 23.23 23.33 9.40
C ALA A 85 22.51 22.76 8.14
N PHE A 86 22.07 21.49 8.17
CA PHE A 86 21.33 20.88 7.05
C PHE A 86 19.84 21.26 7.03
N PHE A 87 19.30 21.69 8.18
CA PHE A 87 17.87 21.98 8.35
C PHE A 87 17.57 23.47 8.53
N SER A 88 18.59 24.32 8.51
CA SER A 88 18.45 25.77 8.73
C SER A 88 17.56 26.50 7.71
N SER A 89 17.30 25.87 6.55
CA SER A 89 16.40 26.40 5.51
C SER A 89 14.98 25.83 5.52
N SER A 90 14.72 24.81 6.34
CA SER A 90 13.40 24.18 6.40
C SER A 90 12.52 24.91 7.43
N LYS A 91 11.38 25.45 6.96
CA LYS A 91 10.38 26.09 7.82
C LYS A 91 9.70 25.11 8.81
N ASP A 92 9.87 23.81 8.59
CA ASP A 92 9.18 22.75 9.30
C ASP A 92 10.09 22.06 10.32
N LEU A 93 10.55 22.82 11.33
CA LEU A 93 11.24 22.26 12.49
C LEU A 93 10.22 21.52 13.36
N ILE A 94 10.43 20.22 13.59
CA ILE A 94 9.55 19.40 14.46
C ILE A 94 9.45 19.97 15.88
N ALA A 95 10.47 20.68 16.33
CA ALA A 95 10.47 21.36 17.64
C ALA A 95 9.34 22.41 17.78
N ASN A 96 8.84 22.94 16.67
CA ASN A 96 7.79 23.97 16.63
C ASN A 96 6.39 23.40 16.37
N TYR A 97 6.26 22.06 16.25
CA TYR A 97 4.97 21.42 15.94
C TYR A 97 3.99 21.54 17.12
N ASP A 98 2.80 22.03 16.83
CA ASP A 98 1.67 21.94 17.74
C ASP A 98 1.15 20.49 17.84
N MET A 99 0.38 20.19 18.87
CA MET A 99 -0.21 18.87 19.10
C MET A 99 -0.98 18.36 17.87
N LYS A 100 -1.66 19.25 17.16
CA LYS A 100 -2.39 18.91 15.92
C LYS A 100 -1.45 18.52 14.79
N GLU A 101 -0.33 19.20 14.64
CA GLU A 101 0.67 18.92 13.61
C GLU A 101 1.39 17.58 13.89
N ILE A 102 1.65 17.28 15.16
CA ILE A 102 2.20 15.98 15.57
C ILE A 102 1.21 14.85 15.23
N LEU A 103 -0.08 15.02 15.57
CA LEU A 103 -1.09 14.02 15.21
C LEU A 103 -1.24 13.87 13.70
N TYR A 104 -1.19 14.97 12.96
CA TYR A 104 -1.20 14.95 11.49
C TYR A 104 0.01 14.21 10.94
N ALA A 105 1.21 14.48 11.47
CA ALA A 105 2.46 13.81 11.11
C ALA A 105 2.45 12.31 11.45
N ILE A 106 1.74 11.89 12.50
CA ILE A 106 1.63 10.46 12.85
C ILE A 106 0.64 9.75 11.93
N PHE A 107 -0.57 10.31 11.71
CA PHE A 107 -1.68 9.58 11.09
C PHE A 107 -1.86 9.83 9.60
N ILE A 108 -1.49 11.01 9.10
CA ILE A 108 -1.79 11.43 7.74
C ILE A 108 -0.54 11.45 6.86
N GLN A 109 0.51 12.10 7.32
CA GLN A 109 1.74 12.27 6.56
C GLN A 109 2.97 11.93 7.42
N PRO A 110 3.34 10.65 7.55
CA PRO A 110 4.47 10.25 8.39
C PRO A 110 5.76 10.92 7.96
N VAL A 111 6.36 11.66 8.90
CA VAL A 111 7.61 12.37 8.67
C VAL A 111 8.77 11.39 8.75
N GLY A 112 9.72 11.46 7.79
CA GLY A 112 10.92 10.61 7.78
C GLY A 112 10.69 9.15 7.34
N THR A 113 9.44 8.71 7.20
CA THR A 113 9.09 7.33 6.84
C THR A 113 8.06 7.30 5.72
N TYR A 114 8.45 7.83 4.56
CA TYR A 114 7.57 7.96 3.39
C TYR A 114 6.86 6.64 3.02
N GLN A 115 7.51 5.50 3.25
CA GLN A 115 6.99 4.18 2.88
C GLN A 115 5.76 3.74 3.70
N LEU A 116 5.41 4.42 4.79
CA LEU A 116 4.26 4.02 5.63
C LEU A 116 2.88 4.31 5.01
N TRP A 117 2.83 5.06 3.91
CA TRP A 117 1.57 5.37 3.23
C TRP A 117 0.79 4.11 2.85
N PHE A 118 1.47 3.05 2.40
CA PHE A 118 0.82 1.81 2.01
C PHE A 118 0.22 1.04 3.21
N LEU A 119 0.85 1.11 4.40
CA LEU A 119 0.30 0.53 5.63
C LEU A 119 -0.97 1.27 6.07
N ARG A 120 -0.96 2.60 5.99
CA ARG A 120 -2.11 3.45 6.27
C ARG A 120 -3.27 3.09 5.35
N ASP A 121 -3.02 3.03 4.04
CA ASP A 121 -4.02 2.69 3.05
C ASP A 121 -4.58 1.29 3.29
N LEU A 122 -3.71 0.31 3.58
CA LEU A 122 -4.16 -1.04 3.91
C LEU A 122 -5.03 -1.07 5.17
N PHE A 123 -4.67 -0.31 6.20
CA PHE A 123 -5.47 -0.21 7.43
C PHE A 123 -6.87 0.34 7.14
N ILE A 124 -6.96 1.39 6.35
CA ILE A 124 -8.24 1.99 5.93
C ILE A 124 -9.05 0.98 5.12
N LEU A 125 -8.44 0.28 4.16
CA LEU A 125 -9.12 -0.74 3.35
C LEU A 125 -9.65 -1.91 4.18
N VAL A 126 -8.94 -2.32 5.22
CA VAL A 126 -9.42 -3.35 6.16
C VAL A 126 -10.66 -2.87 6.91
N ILE A 127 -10.73 -1.61 7.32
CA ILE A 127 -11.92 -1.04 7.96
C ILE A 127 -13.09 -0.98 6.96
N PHE A 128 -12.83 -0.55 5.73
CA PHE A 128 -13.82 -0.46 4.67
C PHE A 128 -14.12 -1.79 3.96
N SER A 129 -13.52 -2.90 4.40
CA SER A 129 -13.74 -4.23 3.81
C SER A 129 -15.21 -4.68 3.74
N PRO A 130 -16.13 -4.33 4.69
CA PRO A 130 -17.55 -4.63 4.54
C PRO A 130 -18.18 -3.94 3.32
N VAL A 131 -17.79 -2.69 3.04
CA VAL A 131 -18.29 -1.93 1.87
C VAL A 131 -17.79 -2.57 0.58
N ILE A 132 -16.51 -2.96 0.53
CA ILE A 132 -15.92 -3.69 -0.61
C ILE A 132 -16.65 -5.01 -0.85
N TYR A 133 -16.95 -5.77 0.21
CA TYR A 133 -17.74 -6.99 0.11
C TYR A 133 -19.12 -6.74 -0.52
N TRP A 134 -19.82 -5.70 -0.10
CA TRP A 134 -21.13 -5.34 -0.65
C TRP A 134 -21.01 -4.94 -2.11
N GLY A 135 -20.01 -4.14 -2.49
CA GLY A 135 -19.71 -3.80 -3.88
C GLY A 135 -19.51 -5.03 -4.74
N ILE A 136 -18.67 -5.98 -4.32
CA ILE A 136 -18.42 -7.24 -5.04
C ILE A 136 -19.69 -8.10 -5.12
N LYS A 137 -20.49 -8.16 -4.06
CA LYS A 137 -21.69 -8.97 -4.00
C LYS A 137 -22.78 -8.50 -4.96
N TYR A 138 -23.04 -7.19 -5.00
CA TYR A 138 -24.14 -6.60 -5.78
C TYR A 138 -23.73 -6.21 -7.20
N VAL A 139 -22.59 -5.55 -7.37
CA VAL A 139 -22.14 -4.98 -8.63
C VAL A 139 -21.20 -5.93 -9.39
N ARG A 140 -20.60 -6.89 -8.71
CA ARG A 140 -19.72 -7.92 -9.28
C ARG A 140 -18.54 -7.31 -10.07
N ILE A 141 -18.36 -7.75 -11.32
CA ILE A 141 -17.27 -7.32 -12.20
C ILE A 141 -17.36 -5.81 -12.53
N PHE A 142 -18.55 -5.23 -12.61
CA PHE A 142 -18.71 -3.80 -12.90
C PHE A 142 -18.13 -2.91 -11.81
N PHE A 143 -18.09 -3.37 -10.56
CA PHE A 143 -17.41 -2.66 -9.48
C PHE A 143 -15.90 -2.55 -9.73
N LEU A 144 -15.27 -3.64 -10.19
CA LEU A 144 -13.85 -3.65 -10.57
C LEU A 144 -13.59 -2.76 -11.79
N LEU A 145 -14.46 -2.84 -12.82
CA LEU A 145 -14.33 -2.00 -14.01
C LEU A 145 -14.46 -0.50 -13.66
N GLY A 146 -15.37 -0.15 -12.78
CA GLY A 146 -15.52 1.23 -12.28
C GLY A 146 -14.26 1.72 -11.55
N LEU A 147 -13.69 0.91 -10.65
CA LEU A 147 -12.45 1.24 -9.95
C LEU A 147 -11.26 1.34 -10.92
N PHE A 148 -11.18 0.46 -11.90
CA PHE A 148 -10.16 0.49 -12.96
C PHE A 148 -10.25 1.77 -13.77
N PHE A 149 -11.46 2.18 -14.16
CA PHE A 149 -11.69 3.44 -14.89
C PHE A 149 -11.27 4.65 -14.05
N LEU A 150 -11.60 4.70 -12.75
CA LEU A 150 -11.17 5.76 -11.85
C LEU A 150 -9.64 5.80 -11.70
N TRP A 151 -8.98 4.64 -11.66
CA TRP A 151 -7.53 4.55 -11.58
C TRP A 151 -6.84 5.12 -12.83
N ILE A 152 -7.30 4.75 -14.04
CA ILE A 152 -6.73 5.27 -15.30
C ILE A 152 -6.90 6.79 -15.41
N ASN A 153 -8.02 7.35 -14.91
CA ASN A 153 -8.22 8.81 -14.94
C ASN A 153 -7.34 9.57 -13.94
N GLY A 154 -6.48 8.91 -13.18
CA GLY A 154 -5.52 9.55 -12.28
C GLY A 154 -6.16 10.28 -11.11
N ILE A 155 -7.43 10.00 -10.79
CA ILE A 155 -8.13 10.62 -9.67
C ILE A 155 -7.50 10.11 -8.37
N GLN A 156 -6.93 11.02 -7.58
CA GLN A 156 -6.33 10.67 -6.28
C GLN A 156 -7.19 11.22 -5.16
N TYR A 157 -7.51 10.34 -4.21
CA TYR A 157 -8.15 10.69 -2.96
C TYR A 157 -7.17 10.49 -1.79
N PHE A 158 -7.67 10.64 -0.58
CA PHE A 158 -6.91 10.39 0.64
C PHE A 158 -6.33 8.97 0.71
N VAL A 159 -7.05 7.97 0.19
CA VAL A 159 -6.56 6.62 -0.08
C VAL A 159 -6.31 6.49 -1.58
N SER A 160 -5.20 5.91 -1.95
CA SER A 160 -4.87 5.67 -3.35
C SER A 160 -5.92 4.76 -4.00
N ILE A 161 -6.47 5.19 -5.15
CA ILE A 161 -7.41 4.35 -5.92
C ILE A 161 -6.74 3.06 -6.36
N GLU A 162 -5.45 3.10 -6.63
CA GLU A 162 -4.63 1.93 -6.91
C GLU A 162 -4.74 0.90 -5.78
N SER A 163 -4.56 1.32 -4.52
CA SER A 163 -4.66 0.45 -3.35
C SER A 163 -6.06 -0.17 -3.23
N ILE A 164 -7.11 0.63 -3.46
CA ILE A 164 -8.50 0.16 -3.45
C ILE A 164 -8.74 -0.87 -4.54
N PHE A 165 -8.28 -0.60 -5.77
CA PHE A 165 -8.46 -1.47 -6.91
C PHE A 165 -7.79 -2.82 -6.69
N PHE A 166 -6.49 -2.85 -6.36
CA PHE A 166 -5.74 -4.10 -6.19
C PHE A 166 -6.20 -4.90 -4.97
N PHE A 167 -6.56 -4.26 -3.87
CA PHE A 167 -7.16 -4.95 -2.72
C PHE A 167 -8.51 -5.58 -3.09
N THR A 168 -9.33 -4.86 -3.86
CA THR A 168 -10.64 -5.36 -4.32
C THR A 168 -10.49 -6.52 -5.31
N VAL A 169 -9.47 -6.50 -6.18
CA VAL A 169 -9.13 -7.63 -7.04
C VAL A 169 -8.81 -8.87 -6.21
N GLY A 170 -7.97 -8.74 -5.18
CA GLY A 170 -7.66 -9.83 -4.26
C GLY A 170 -8.89 -10.37 -3.53
N ALA A 171 -9.76 -9.48 -3.05
CA ALA A 171 -11.02 -9.83 -2.41
C ALA A 171 -11.97 -10.56 -3.38
N TYR A 172 -12.07 -10.10 -4.62
CA TYR A 172 -12.89 -10.72 -5.66
C TYR A 172 -12.45 -12.15 -5.97
N ILE A 173 -11.14 -12.37 -6.09
CA ILE A 173 -10.55 -13.69 -6.30
C ILE A 173 -10.91 -14.62 -5.14
N ALA A 174 -10.70 -14.18 -3.89
CA ALA A 174 -10.98 -14.98 -2.70
C ALA A 174 -12.46 -15.38 -2.57
N LEU A 175 -13.38 -14.48 -2.99
CA LEU A 175 -14.82 -14.71 -2.84
C LEU A 175 -15.43 -15.53 -4.00
N ARG A 176 -14.81 -15.48 -5.19
CA ARG A 176 -15.38 -16.07 -6.41
C ARG A 176 -14.66 -17.32 -6.89
N TYR A 177 -13.35 -17.39 -6.68
CA TYR A 177 -12.50 -18.46 -7.23
C TYR A 177 -11.82 -19.28 -6.14
N LYS A 178 -12.48 -19.40 -4.96
CA LYS A 178 -11.93 -20.14 -3.82
C LYS A 178 -11.56 -21.58 -4.21
N ASP A 179 -12.44 -22.26 -4.95
CA ASP A 179 -12.26 -23.65 -5.34
C ASP A 179 -11.21 -23.82 -6.47
N CYS A 180 -11.02 -22.81 -7.32
CA CYS A 180 -10.02 -22.85 -8.40
C CYS A 180 -8.60 -22.66 -7.92
N LEU A 181 -8.38 -22.01 -6.77
CA LEU A 181 -7.07 -21.70 -6.24
C LEU A 181 -6.48 -22.81 -5.35
N GLU A 182 -7.32 -23.67 -4.80
CA GLU A 182 -6.88 -24.91 -4.15
C GLU A 182 -6.29 -25.91 -5.16
N ALA A 183 -6.68 -25.83 -6.45
CA ALA A 183 -6.13 -26.62 -7.54
C ALA A 183 -5.04 -25.85 -8.31
N LYS A 184 -3.78 -25.84 -7.83
CA LYS A 184 -2.50 -25.59 -8.57
C LYS A 184 -2.43 -24.52 -9.71
N HIS A 185 -3.49 -23.71 -9.95
CA HIS A 185 -3.58 -22.77 -11.07
C HIS A 185 -3.35 -21.29 -10.71
N LEU A 186 -2.63 -21.02 -9.64
CA LEU A 186 -2.26 -19.64 -9.23
C LEU A 186 -1.32 -18.95 -10.22
N CYS A 187 -0.53 -19.74 -10.98
CA CYS A 187 0.46 -19.22 -11.91
C CYS A 187 -0.08 -18.28 -13.00
N PRO A 188 -1.07 -18.64 -13.83
CA PRO A 188 -1.43 -17.82 -14.99
C PRO A 188 -2.09 -16.50 -14.59
N PHE A 189 -2.83 -16.47 -13.48
CA PHE A 189 -3.51 -15.25 -13.04
C PHE A 189 -2.54 -14.23 -12.42
N ALA A 190 -1.54 -14.71 -11.68
CA ALA A 190 -0.46 -13.86 -11.17
C ALA A 190 0.36 -13.25 -12.32
N TYR A 191 0.63 -14.02 -13.38
CA TYR A 191 1.30 -13.52 -14.59
C TYR A 191 0.44 -12.49 -15.34
N CYS A 192 -0.87 -12.69 -15.48
CA CYS A 192 -1.75 -11.69 -16.09
C CYS A 192 -1.79 -10.38 -15.29
N LEU A 193 -1.84 -10.45 -13.95
CA LEU A 193 -1.79 -9.27 -13.11
C LEU A 193 -0.45 -8.53 -13.21
N LEU A 194 0.65 -9.27 -13.18
CA LEU A 194 1.99 -8.70 -13.37
C LEU A 194 2.13 -8.06 -14.75
N ALA A 195 1.62 -8.70 -15.79
CA ALA A 195 1.62 -8.15 -17.15
C ALA A 195 0.76 -6.87 -17.25
N CYS A 196 -0.44 -6.83 -16.65
CA CYS A 196 -1.28 -5.63 -16.62
C CYS A 196 -0.60 -4.48 -15.87
N VAL A 197 0.03 -4.76 -14.72
CA VAL A 197 0.78 -3.76 -13.96
C VAL A 197 1.96 -3.24 -14.78
N TRP A 198 2.69 -4.14 -15.44
CA TRP A 198 3.84 -3.78 -16.27
C TRP A 198 3.43 -2.88 -17.45
N VAL A 199 2.36 -3.21 -18.18
CA VAL A 199 1.85 -2.41 -19.30
C VAL A 199 1.42 -1.01 -18.89
N VAL A 200 0.83 -0.87 -17.69
CA VAL A 200 0.34 0.44 -17.21
C VAL A 200 1.47 1.34 -16.70
N TYR A 201 2.58 0.75 -16.18
CA TYR A 201 3.67 1.53 -15.59
C TYR A 201 4.91 1.67 -16.48
N CYS A 202 5.08 0.78 -17.46
CA CYS A 202 6.26 0.79 -18.35
C CYS A 202 5.92 1.12 -19.81
N GLY A 203 4.65 1.18 -20.20
CA GLY A 203 4.17 1.66 -21.50
C GLY A 203 3.77 3.11 -21.42
#